data_de9c7445c04a5db444b747ec92d074ac
#
_entry.id   de9c7445c04a5db444b747ec92d074ac
#
_cell.length_a   1.000
_cell.length_b   1.000
_cell.length_c   1.000
_cell.angle_alpha   90.00
_cell.angle_beta   90.00
_cell.angle_gamma   90.00
#
_symmetry.space_group_name_H-M   'P 1'
#
loop_
_entity.id
_entity.type
_entity.pdbx_description
1 polymer ?
#
loop_
_entity_poly.entity_id
_entity_poly.type
_entity_poly.pdbx_seq_one_letter_code
_entity_poly.pdbx_strand_id
1 'polypeptide(L)'
;IPPLVAAPIAEATGWRISLGTWGLVAVAAVVPWFFLWVRRRADDRASANDGLVEEAAPQLVGRMWRSPVAWAITIAFAVPSFNVYAMFAWLPAIITDLTTLGATEAGGLLALFAIMGLPFALVVPLIAVRVRNVGWMLALGVAFFVTGYLGMLVAPAQATWLWVLLIGSGPIVFPLTLTLINLRTRTHEASVALSGFVQSIGYGAAALGPLTLGFIHDVTGSWVAPLIFLIGLVLVALIPAFVLARPRMVEDDLARPASN
;
A
#
# COMPACT_ATOMS: atom_id res chain seq x y z
N ILE A 1 -7.03 6.21 -13.72
CA ILE A 1 -7.84 6.23 -14.96
C ILE A 1 -9.01 5.22 -14.88
N PRO A 2 -8.83 3.92 -14.51
CA PRO A 2 -9.96 2.97 -14.46
C PRO A 2 -11.19 3.47 -13.67
N PRO A 3 -11.08 3.99 -12.45
CA PRO A 3 -12.24 4.46 -11.70
C PRO A 3 -13.01 5.62 -12.37
N LEU A 4 -12.31 6.49 -13.11
CA LEU A 4 -12.94 7.61 -13.82
C LEU A 4 -13.79 7.16 -15.03
N VAL A 5 -13.43 6.04 -15.63
CA VAL A 5 -14.01 5.58 -16.90
C VAL A 5 -14.99 4.42 -16.68
N ALA A 6 -14.73 3.58 -15.66
CA ALA A 6 -15.50 2.37 -15.43
C ALA A 6 -16.96 2.66 -15.03
N ALA A 7 -17.19 3.66 -14.15
CA ALA A 7 -18.54 4.00 -13.69
C ALA A 7 -19.39 4.56 -14.84
N PRO A 8 -18.99 5.58 -15.61
CA PRO A 8 -19.79 6.06 -16.76
C PRO A 8 -20.07 4.99 -17.81
N ILE A 9 -19.08 4.12 -18.11
CA ILE A 9 -19.32 3.00 -19.06
C ILE A 9 -20.35 2.02 -18.48
N ALA A 10 -20.24 1.69 -17.19
CA ALA A 10 -21.15 0.77 -16.56
C ALA A 10 -22.60 1.31 -16.51
N GLU A 11 -22.76 2.61 -16.27
CA GLU A 11 -24.07 3.29 -16.31
C GLU A 11 -24.68 3.30 -17.72
N ALA A 12 -23.86 3.55 -18.74
CA ALA A 12 -24.33 3.65 -20.12
C ALA A 12 -24.58 2.29 -20.79
N THR A 13 -23.78 1.26 -20.50
CA THR A 13 -23.74 0.01 -21.27
C THR A 13 -23.87 -1.26 -20.41
N GLY A 14 -23.85 -1.09 -19.08
CA GLY A 14 -23.87 -2.17 -18.11
C GLY A 14 -22.47 -2.64 -17.67
N TRP A 15 -22.42 -3.19 -16.46
CA TRP A 15 -21.16 -3.58 -15.81
C TRP A 15 -20.37 -4.65 -16.57
N ARG A 16 -21.05 -5.54 -17.32
CA ARG A 16 -20.38 -6.60 -18.10
C ARG A 16 -19.54 -6.02 -19.24
N ILE A 17 -20.04 -5.00 -19.93
CA ILE A 17 -19.31 -4.32 -21.01
C ILE A 17 -18.16 -3.50 -20.42
N SER A 18 -18.39 -2.82 -19.31
CA SER A 18 -17.31 -2.10 -18.59
C SER A 18 -16.17 -3.05 -18.22
N LEU A 19 -16.43 -4.19 -17.61
CA LEU A 19 -15.40 -5.19 -17.30
C LEU A 19 -14.74 -5.76 -18.55
N GLY A 20 -15.51 -6.06 -19.62
CA GLY A 20 -14.99 -6.56 -20.89
C GLY A 20 -13.99 -5.59 -21.55
N THR A 21 -14.24 -4.29 -21.48
CA THR A 21 -13.31 -3.24 -21.99
C THR A 21 -11.95 -3.30 -21.28
N TRP A 22 -11.95 -3.43 -19.95
CA TRP A 22 -10.72 -3.59 -19.19
C TRP A 22 -10.01 -4.93 -19.46
N GLY A 23 -10.79 -5.99 -19.72
CA GLY A 23 -10.25 -7.28 -20.18
C GLY A 23 -9.48 -7.14 -21.49
N LEU A 24 -10.02 -6.39 -22.46
CA LEU A 24 -9.35 -6.12 -23.75
C LEU A 24 -8.05 -5.32 -23.55
N VAL A 25 -8.08 -4.30 -22.67
CA VAL A 25 -6.87 -3.52 -22.33
C VAL A 25 -5.80 -4.42 -21.68
N ALA A 26 -6.20 -5.32 -20.79
CA ALA A 26 -5.29 -6.27 -20.16
C ALA A 26 -4.66 -7.23 -21.19
N VAL A 27 -5.45 -7.77 -22.12
CA VAL A 27 -4.95 -8.61 -23.23
C VAL A 27 -3.96 -7.84 -24.10
N ALA A 28 -4.28 -6.59 -24.46
CA ALA A 28 -3.36 -5.74 -25.22
C ALA A 28 -2.04 -5.50 -24.48
N ALA A 29 -2.09 -5.34 -23.15
CA ALA A 29 -0.90 -5.15 -22.33
C ALA A 29 0.00 -6.40 -22.25
N VAL A 30 -0.52 -7.61 -22.50
CA VAL A 30 0.28 -8.85 -22.54
C VAL A 30 1.15 -8.92 -23.79
N VAL A 31 0.73 -8.29 -24.90
CA VAL A 31 1.42 -8.41 -26.20
C VAL A 31 2.91 -8.01 -26.12
N PRO A 32 3.32 -6.87 -25.55
CA PRO A 32 4.74 -6.52 -25.44
C PRO A 32 5.54 -7.54 -24.63
N TRP A 33 4.95 -8.08 -23.55
CA TRP A 33 5.60 -9.08 -22.69
C TRP A 33 5.77 -10.41 -23.41
N PHE A 34 4.80 -10.80 -24.25
CA PHE A 34 4.92 -11.99 -25.08
C PHE A 34 6.08 -11.87 -26.07
N PHE A 35 6.23 -10.71 -26.74
CA PHE A 35 7.36 -10.46 -27.64
C PHE A 35 8.70 -10.47 -26.90
N LEU A 36 8.78 -9.86 -25.73
CA LEU A 36 9.98 -9.89 -24.89
C LEU A 36 10.32 -11.31 -24.43
N TRP A 37 9.33 -12.12 -24.06
CA TRP A 37 9.52 -13.49 -23.65
C TRP A 37 10.01 -14.38 -24.79
N VAL A 38 9.45 -14.21 -25.99
CA VAL A 38 9.92 -14.93 -27.20
C VAL A 38 11.35 -14.54 -27.54
N ARG A 39 11.70 -13.25 -27.47
CA ARG A 39 13.08 -12.79 -27.70
C ARG A 39 14.05 -13.36 -26.65
N ARG A 40 13.73 -13.28 -25.36
CA ARG A 40 14.57 -13.85 -24.29
C ARG A 40 14.81 -15.36 -24.47
N ARG A 41 13.81 -16.12 -24.83
CA ARG A 41 13.99 -17.55 -25.15
C ARG A 41 14.94 -17.83 -26.31
N ALA A 42 15.07 -16.91 -27.26
CA ALA A 42 16.05 -17.01 -28.33
C ALA A 42 17.47 -16.70 -27.82
N ASP A 43 17.61 -15.71 -26.92
CA ASP A 43 18.89 -15.29 -26.34
C ASP A 43 19.37 -16.30 -25.25
N ASP A 44 18.49 -16.87 -24.42
CA ASP A 44 18.81 -17.86 -23.37
C ASP A 44 19.34 -19.17 -23.98
N ARG A 45 18.99 -19.49 -25.23
CA ARG A 45 19.60 -20.61 -25.97
C ARG A 45 21.03 -20.33 -26.40
N ALA A 46 21.43 -19.03 -26.43
CA ALA A 46 22.78 -18.61 -26.76
C ALA A 46 23.65 -18.37 -25.51
N SER A 47 23.06 -18.20 -24.33
CA SER A 47 23.72 -17.91 -23.07
C SER A 47 23.25 -18.87 -21.99
N ALA A 48 23.79 -20.09 -22.00
CA ALA A 48 23.50 -21.10 -20.97
C ALA A 48 24.22 -20.85 -19.64
N ASN A 49 24.51 -19.59 -19.29
CA ASN A 49 25.10 -19.20 -18.01
C ASN A 49 24.76 -17.73 -17.75
N ASP A 50 23.80 -17.49 -16.96
CA ASP A 50 23.67 -16.40 -16.00
C ASP A 50 22.19 -16.05 -15.77
N GLY A 51 21.65 -16.47 -14.71
CA GLY A 51 20.26 -16.16 -14.32
C GLY A 51 19.83 -16.85 -13.05
N LEU A 52 20.75 -16.97 -12.10
CA LEU A 52 20.32 -17.26 -10.74
C LEU A 52 19.51 -16.07 -10.27
N VAL A 53 18.18 -16.17 -10.31
CA VAL A 53 17.31 -15.39 -9.43
C VAL A 53 17.83 -15.71 -8.04
N GLU A 54 18.52 -14.75 -7.42
CA GLU A 54 19.08 -14.87 -6.10
C GLU A 54 17.91 -15.00 -5.12
N GLU A 55 17.50 -16.25 -4.87
CA GLU A 55 16.47 -16.53 -3.89
C GLU A 55 17.01 -16.12 -2.53
N ALA A 56 16.20 -15.33 -1.81
CA ALA A 56 16.52 -14.94 -0.45
C ALA A 56 16.85 -16.21 0.35
N ALA A 57 18.07 -16.29 0.92
CA ALA A 57 18.49 -17.43 1.71
C ALA A 57 17.44 -17.69 2.81
N PRO A 58 16.77 -18.87 2.84
CA PRO A 58 15.66 -19.14 3.77
C PRO A 58 16.03 -18.91 5.24
N GLN A 59 17.31 -19.11 5.55
CA GLN A 59 17.88 -18.86 6.88
C GLN A 59 17.84 -17.38 7.29
N LEU A 60 18.04 -16.45 6.36
CA LEU A 60 17.96 -15.02 6.63
C LEU A 60 16.51 -14.58 6.88
N VAL A 61 15.56 -15.07 6.08
CA VAL A 61 14.13 -14.78 6.27
C VAL A 61 13.66 -15.25 7.65
N GLY A 62 14.07 -16.46 8.07
CA GLY A 62 13.75 -16.97 9.41
C GLY A 62 14.33 -16.13 10.56
N ARG A 63 15.46 -15.45 10.33
CA ARG A 63 16.07 -14.55 11.32
C ARG A 63 15.39 -13.20 11.39
N MET A 64 14.70 -12.73 10.33
CA MET A 64 13.95 -11.44 10.32
C MET A 64 12.88 -11.37 11.41
N TRP A 65 12.30 -12.52 11.80
CA TRP A 65 11.33 -12.60 12.90
C TRP A 65 11.84 -12.04 14.24
N ARG A 66 13.17 -12.01 14.43
CA ARG A 66 13.82 -11.54 15.65
C ARG A 66 14.26 -10.07 15.58
N SER A 67 14.15 -9.42 14.43
CA SER A 67 14.58 -8.04 14.26
C SER A 67 13.44 -7.05 14.54
N PRO A 68 13.54 -6.21 15.57
CA PRO A 68 12.61 -5.11 15.79
C PRO A 68 12.54 -4.12 14.61
N VAL A 69 13.63 -3.92 13.88
CA VAL A 69 13.67 -3.06 12.70
C VAL A 69 12.86 -3.68 11.56
N ALA A 70 12.99 -5.01 11.33
CA ALA A 70 12.21 -5.70 10.32
C ALA A 70 10.71 -5.60 10.62
N TRP A 71 10.29 -5.84 11.88
CA TRP A 71 8.89 -5.68 12.29
C TRP A 71 8.39 -4.23 12.19
N ALA A 72 9.22 -3.25 12.54
CA ALA A 72 8.84 -1.85 12.40
C ALA A 72 8.57 -1.48 10.93
N ILE A 73 9.43 -1.93 10.00
CA ILE A 73 9.18 -1.72 8.56
C ILE A 73 7.94 -2.49 8.10
N THR A 74 7.74 -3.72 8.59
CA THR A 74 6.57 -4.54 8.24
C THR A 74 5.26 -3.88 8.69
N ILE A 75 5.18 -3.39 9.92
CA ILE A 75 3.98 -2.70 10.43
C ILE A 75 3.76 -1.38 9.66
N ALA A 76 4.84 -0.61 9.43
CA ALA A 76 4.77 0.62 8.65
C ALA A 76 4.33 0.39 7.19
N PHE A 77 4.56 -0.79 6.64
CA PHE A 77 4.08 -1.21 5.33
C PHE A 77 2.65 -1.76 5.37
N ALA A 78 2.35 -2.66 6.32
CA ALA A 78 1.10 -3.39 6.41
C ALA A 78 -0.10 -2.47 6.70
N VAL A 79 0.05 -1.53 7.66
CA VAL A 79 -1.04 -0.65 8.07
C VAL A 79 -1.55 0.25 6.93
N PRO A 80 -0.71 1.04 6.23
CA PRO A 80 -1.20 1.82 5.09
C PRO A 80 -1.68 0.93 3.95
N SER A 81 -1.06 -0.23 3.70
CA SER A 81 -1.52 -1.16 2.67
C SER A 81 -2.92 -1.69 2.97
N PHE A 82 -3.19 -2.09 4.21
CA PHE A 82 -4.54 -2.48 4.66
C PHE A 82 -5.56 -1.38 4.39
N ASN A 83 -5.24 -0.12 4.78
CA ASN A 83 -6.11 1.03 4.56
C ASN A 83 -6.37 1.29 3.07
N VAL A 84 -5.33 1.23 2.24
CA VAL A 84 -5.43 1.44 0.78
C VAL A 84 -6.35 0.40 0.15
N TYR A 85 -6.14 -0.89 0.43
CA TYR A 85 -6.97 -1.95 -0.14
C TYR A 85 -8.43 -1.87 0.33
N ALA A 86 -8.63 -1.56 1.61
CA ALA A 86 -9.97 -1.33 2.16
C ALA A 86 -10.67 -0.15 1.47
N MET A 87 -9.97 0.97 1.26
CA MET A 87 -10.53 2.14 0.57
C MET A 87 -10.78 1.89 -0.91
N PHE A 88 -9.91 1.18 -1.62
CA PHE A 88 -10.17 0.81 -3.00
C PHE A 88 -11.47 0.01 -3.16
N ALA A 89 -11.79 -0.84 -2.19
CA ALA A 89 -13.02 -1.64 -2.22
C ALA A 89 -14.27 -0.84 -1.80
N TRP A 90 -14.17 -0.02 -0.76
CA TRP A 90 -15.35 0.52 -0.09
C TRP A 90 -15.53 2.04 -0.18
N LEU A 91 -14.51 2.80 -0.61
CA LEU A 91 -14.61 4.27 -0.67
C LEU A 91 -15.80 4.77 -1.49
N PRO A 92 -16.12 4.22 -2.68
CA PRO A 92 -17.31 4.65 -3.42
C PRO A 92 -18.61 4.44 -2.63
N ALA A 93 -18.77 3.28 -1.98
CA ALA A 93 -19.95 2.99 -1.17
C ALA A 93 -20.03 3.93 0.05
N ILE A 94 -18.91 4.15 0.75
CA ILE A 94 -18.84 5.10 1.86
C ILE A 94 -19.30 6.49 1.42
N ILE A 95 -18.85 6.96 0.25
CA ILE A 95 -19.20 8.28 -0.27
C ILE A 95 -20.70 8.34 -0.60
N THR A 96 -21.24 7.37 -1.34
CA THR A 96 -22.65 7.37 -1.73
C THR A 96 -23.59 7.26 -0.53
N ASP A 97 -23.19 6.52 0.50
CA ASP A 97 -24.02 6.33 1.70
C ASP A 97 -23.97 7.51 2.67
N LEU A 98 -22.81 8.20 2.77
CA LEU A 98 -22.60 9.31 3.69
C LEU A 98 -22.90 10.69 3.06
N THR A 99 -23.06 10.76 1.74
CA THR A 99 -23.27 12.02 1.01
C THR A 99 -24.40 11.89 0.00
N THR A 100 -24.72 12.98 -0.70
CA THR A 100 -25.68 12.98 -1.81
C THR A 100 -25.05 12.75 -3.18
N LEU A 101 -23.74 12.40 -3.21
CA LEU A 101 -22.99 12.18 -4.45
C LEU A 101 -23.39 10.85 -5.10
N GLY A 102 -23.46 10.84 -6.42
CA GLY A 102 -23.77 9.63 -7.20
C GLY A 102 -22.53 8.76 -7.47
N ALA A 103 -22.78 7.61 -8.11
CA ALA A 103 -21.72 6.61 -8.41
C ALA A 103 -20.60 7.17 -9.30
N THR A 104 -20.93 8.02 -10.28
CA THR A 104 -19.95 8.66 -11.16
C THR A 104 -19.02 9.61 -10.38
N GLU A 105 -19.55 10.40 -9.48
CA GLU A 105 -18.78 11.33 -8.65
C GLU A 105 -17.91 10.57 -7.66
N ALA A 106 -18.46 9.52 -7.03
CA ALA A 106 -17.71 8.63 -6.15
C ALA A 106 -16.56 7.92 -6.88
N GLY A 107 -16.77 7.48 -8.13
CA GLY A 107 -15.72 6.95 -8.99
C GLY A 107 -14.62 7.97 -9.31
N GLY A 108 -14.98 9.24 -9.53
CA GLY A 108 -14.06 10.37 -9.68
C GLY A 108 -13.21 10.60 -8.44
N LEU A 109 -13.83 10.54 -7.26
CA LEU A 109 -13.14 10.68 -5.98
C LEU A 109 -12.23 9.48 -5.68
N LEU A 110 -12.61 8.26 -6.08
CA LEU A 110 -11.72 7.11 -6.00
C LEU A 110 -10.49 7.29 -6.90
N ALA A 111 -10.66 7.91 -8.07
CA ALA A 111 -9.51 8.23 -8.93
C ALA A 111 -8.62 9.31 -8.31
N LEU A 112 -9.19 10.32 -7.64
CA LEU A 112 -8.44 11.30 -6.86
C LEU A 112 -7.61 10.60 -5.76
N PHE A 113 -8.24 9.69 -4.99
CA PHE A 113 -7.55 8.88 -3.99
C PHE A 113 -6.35 8.13 -4.60
N ALA A 114 -6.56 7.45 -5.73
CA ALA A 114 -5.52 6.67 -6.39
C ALA A 114 -4.35 7.51 -6.91
N ILE A 115 -4.62 8.69 -7.47
CA ILE A 115 -3.58 9.55 -8.07
C ILE A 115 -2.68 10.21 -7.02
N MET A 116 -3.18 10.38 -5.79
CA MET A 116 -2.40 10.98 -4.69
C MET A 116 -1.14 10.19 -4.33
N GLY A 117 -1.09 8.89 -4.64
CA GLY A 117 0.12 8.08 -4.49
C GLY A 117 1.29 8.48 -5.40
N LEU A 118 1.03 9.05 -6.59
CA LEU A 118 2.06 9.36 -7.58
C LEU A 118 3.08 10.41 -7.10
N PRO A 119 2.67 11.60 -6.60
CA PRO A 119 3.63 12.60 -6.12
C PRO A 119 4.54 12.04 -5.02
N PHE A 120 3.96 11.28 -4.10
CA PHE A 120 4.70 10.70 -2.99
C PHE A 120 5.66 9.59 -3.44
N ALA A 121 5.30 8.79 -4.43
CA ALA A 121 6.18 7.77 -5.00
C ALA A 121 7.46 8.38 -5.60
N LEU A 122 7.38 9.60 -6.13
CA LEU A 122 8.51 10.31 -6.72
C LEU A 122 9.35 11.08 -5.67
N VAL A 123 8.68 11.76 -4.74
CA VAL A 123 9.34 12.71 -3.83
C VAL A 123 9.88 12.03 -2.57
N VAL A 124 9.16 11.05 -2.03
CA VAL A 124 9.51 10.42 -0.76
C VAL A 124 10.87 9.73 -0.78
N PRO A 125 11.26 8.93 -1.79
CA PRO A 125 12.58 8.32 -1.83
C PRO A 125 13.71 9.36 -1.83
N LEU A 126 13.52 10.49 -2.52
CA LEU A 126 14.52 11.56 -2.60
C LEU A 126 14.72 12.25 -1.25
N ILE A 127 13.67 12.39 -0.45
CA ILE A 127 13.76 12.96 0.90
C ILE A 127 14.32 11.91 1.87
N ALA A 128 13.84 10.66 1.80
CA ALA A 128 14.21 9.62 2.74
C ALA A 128 15.72 9.33 2.78
N VAL A 129 16.40 9.41 1.64
CA VAL A 129 17.88 9.22 1.58
C VAL A 129 18.66 10.38 2.20
N ARG A 130 18.05 11.55 2.35
CA ARG A 130 18.72 12.78 2.86
C ARG A 130 18.46 13.03 4.34
N VAL A 131 17.39 12.47 4.90
CA VAL A 131 17.01 12.74 6.30
C VAL A 131 17.41 11.58 7.22
N ARG A 132 17.98 11.92 8.39
CA ARG A 132 18.37 10.93 9.41
C ARG A 132 17.15 10.34 10.15
N ASN A 133 16.14 11.16 10.35
CA ASN A 133 14.92 10.76 11.07
C ASN A 133 13.75 10.70 10.10
N VAL A 134 13.31 9.51 9.76
CA VAL A 134 12.15 9.28 8.88
C VAL A 134 10.84 9.16 9.65
N GLY A 135 10.88 9.15 10.98
CA GLY A 135 9.70 8.98 11.83
C GLY A 135 8.66 10.08 11.64
N TRP A 136 9.08 11.32 11.34
CA TRP A 136 8.14 12.41 11.06
C TRP A 136 7.31 12.16 9.79
N MET A 137 7.87 11.49 8.77
CA MET A 137 7.13 11.14 7.54
C MET A 137 6.03 10.10 7.84
N LEU A 138 6.33 9.14 8.71
CA LEU A 138 5.35 8.18 9.20
C LEU A 138 4.23 8.90 9.97
N ALA A 139 4.60 9.80 10.89
CA ALA A 139 3.63 10.59 11.65
C ALA A 139 2.76 11.48 10.74
N LEU A 140 3.34 12.07 9.70
CA LEU A 140 2.60 12.85 8.70
C LEU A 140 1.59 11.99 7.95
N GLY A 141 1.95 10.78 7.52
CA GLY A 141 1.03 9.84 6.87
C GLY A 141 -0.13 9.44 7.80
N VAL A 142 0.17 9.18 9.08
CA VAL A 142 -0.86 8.95 10.11
C VAL A 142 -1.78 10.16 10.26
N ALA A 143 -1.23 11.37 10.33
CA ALA A 143 -2.01 12.60 10.45
C ALA A 143 -2.95 12.80 9.24
N PHE A 144 -2.49 12.53 8.03
CA PHE A 144 -3.33 12.58 6.83
C PHE A 144 -4.51 11.61 6.89
N PHE A 145 -4.25 10.34 7.22
CA PHE A 145 -5.32 9.35 7.37
C PHE A 145 -6.32 9.74 8.46
N VAL A 146 -5.83 10.06 9.66
CA VAL A 146 -6.69 10.39 10.81
C VAL A 146 -7.55 11.60 10.51
N THR A 147 -6.96 12.67 9.97
CA THR A 147 -7.72 13.90 9.63
C THR A 147 -8.75 13.61 8.54
N GLY A 148 -8.39 12.84 7.51
CA GLY A 148 -9.30 12.48 6.43
C GLY A 148 -10.48 11.62 6.93
N TYR A 149 -10.23 10.60 7.74
CA TYR A 149 -11.28 9.76 8.31
C TYR A 149 -12.16 10.51 9.31
N LEU A 150 -11.58 11.37 10.16
CA LEU A 150 -12.36 12.23 11.05
C LEU A 150 -13.24 13.20 10.25
N GLY A 151 -12.72 13.77 9.16
CA GLY A 151 -13.50 14.61 8.26
C GLY A 151 -14.69 13.88 7.65
N MET A 152 -14.48 12.63 7.18
CA MET A 152 -15.57 11.78 6.67
C MET A 152 -16.59 11.41 7.75
N LEU A 153 -16.18 11.27 9.01
CA LEU A 153 -17.10 10.98 10.13
C LEU A 153 -17.94 12.21 10.55
N VAL A 154 -17.31 13.38 10.63
CA VAL A 154 -17.94 14.57 11.24
C VAL A 154 -18.67 15.42 10.20
N ALA A 155 -18.12 15.52 9.00
CA ALA A 155 -18.56 16.45 7.98
C ALA A 155 -18.42 15.88 6.55
N PRO A 156 -19.00 14.68 6.26
CA PRO A 156 -18.74 13.97 5.00
C PRO A 156 -19.10 14.82 3.77
N ALA A 157 -20.25 15.50 3.77
CA ALA A 157 -20.76 16.21 2.61
C ALA A 157 -20.15 17.62 2.41
N GLN A 158 -19.55 18.23 3.43
CA GLN A 158 -19.06 19.62 3.33
C GLN A 158 -17.78 19.76 2.50
N ALA A 159 -16.89 18.76 2.57
CA ALA A 159 -15.61 18.80 1.87
C ALA A 159 -15.12 17.38 1.49
N THR A 160 -16.00 16.57 0.93
CA THR A 160 -15.73 15.16 0.58
C THR A 160 -14.40 14.98 -0.18
N TRP A 161 -14.16 15.86 -1.17
CA TRP A 161 -12.93 15.83 -1.96
C TRP A 161 -11.67 16.06 -1.12
N LEU A 162 -11.75 16.92 -0.10
CA LEU A 162 -10.62 17.21 0.79
C LEU A 162 -10.33 16.00 1.70
N TRP A 163 -11.37 15.37 2.22
CA TRP A 163 -11.21 14.18 3.05
C TRP A 163 -10.61 13.03 2.24
N VAL A 164 -11.09 12.82 1.03
CA VAL A 164 -10.53 11.81 0.10
C VAL A 164 -9.09 12.13 -0.27
N LEU A 165 -8.76 13.41 -0.53
CA LEU A 165 -7.38 13.83 -0.80
C LEU A 165 -6.47 13.53 0.38
N LEU A 166 -6.89 13.83 1.60
CA LEU A 166 -6.10 13.54 2.81
C LEU A 166 -5.93 12.04 3.01
N ILE A 167 -7.00 11.24 2.91
CA ILE A 167 -6.91 9.78 3.01
C ILE A 167 -5.97 9.22 1.94
N GLY A 168 -6.07 9.71 0.69
CA GLY A 168 -5.19 9.33 -0.42
C GLY A 168 -3.75 9.78 -0.27
N SER A 169 -3.48 10.78 0.57
CA SER A 169 -2.13 11.25 0.91
C SER A 169 -1.49 10.44 2.07
N GLY A 170 -2.30 9.74 2.87
CA GLY A 170 -1.82 8.89 3.96
C GLY A 170 -0.81 7.82 3.54
N PRO A 171 -0.95 7.19 2.34
CA PRO A 171 0.00 6.22 1.82
C PRO A 171 1.41 6.76 1.48
N ILE A 172 1.75 8.01 1.82
CA ILE A 172 3.13 8.54 1.78
C ILE A 172 4.14 7.58 2.46
N VAL A 173 3.66 6.79 3.42
CA VAL A 173 4.44 5.78 4.14
C VAL A 173 4.85 4.62 3.24
N PHE A 174 4.08 4.29 2.20
CA PHE A 174 4.34 3.15 1.34
C PHE A 174 5.67 3.27 0.57
N PRO A 175 5.92 4.32 -0.25
CA PRO A 175 7.22 4.49 -0.90
C PRO A 175 8.37 4.67 0.11
N LEU A 176 8.09 5.23 1.29
CA LEU A 176 9.06 5.32 2.36
C LEU A 176 9.53 3.93 2.82
N THR A 177 8.60 3.00 3.09
CA THR A 177 8.95 1.66 3.58
C THR A 177 9.72 0.86 2.54
N LEU A 178 9.37 0.95 1.25
CA LEU A 178 10.15 0.33 0.18
C LEU A 178 11.58 0.89 0.10
N THR A 179 11.74 2.20 0.32
CA THR A 179 13.07 2.82 0.39
C THR A 179 13.84 2.36 1.63
N LEU A 180 13.17 2.22 2.77
CA LEU A 180 13.78 1.79 4.03
C LEU A 180 14.29 0.34 3.97
N ILE A 181 13.66 -0.54 3.19
CA ILE A 181 14.18 -1.90 2.97
C ILE A 181 15.65 -1.84 2.53
N ASN A 182 15.98 -1.00 1.57
CA ASN A 182 17.34 -0.83 1.07
C ASN A 182 18.23 0.01 2.01
N LEU A 183 17.68 1.03 2.67
CA LEU A 183 18.44 1.92 3.55
C LEU A 183 18.75 1.29 4.92
N ARG A 184 18.06 0.21 5.30
CA ARG A 184 18.21 -0.46 6.60
C ARG A 184 18.88 -1.83 6.49
N THR A 185 19.45 -2.16 5.34
CA THR A 185 20.26 -3.35 5.09
C THR A 185 21.61 -2.97 4.53
N ARG A 186 22.66 -3.75 4.85
CA ARG A 186 24.03 -3.54 4.37
C ARG A 186 24.34 -4.43 3.15
N THR A 187 23.68 -5.57 3.04
CA THR A 187 23.94 -6.54 1.99
C THR A 187 22.71 -6.69 1.09
N HIS A 188 22.96 -7.04 -0.17
CA HIS A 188 21.89 -7.29 -1.13
C HIS A 188 21.00 -8.45 -0.67
N GLU A 189 21.59 -9.54 -0.19
CA GLU A 189 20.87 -10.71 0.35
C GLU A 189 19.93 -10.34 1.49
N ALA A 190 20.39 -9.48 2.44
CA ALA A 190 19.55 -9.00 3.53
C ALA A 190 18.40 -8.12 3.02
N SER A 191 18.63 -7.29 1.98
CA SER A 191 17.59 -6.48 1.37
C SER A 191 16.52 -7.34 0.70
N VAL A 192 16.91 -8.39 -0.04
CA VAL A 192 15.99 -9.34 -0.66
C VAL A 192 15.19 -10.08 0.41
N ALA A 193 15.84 -10.59 1.46
CA ALA A 193 15.18 -11.28 2.57
C ALA A 193 14.19 -10.37 3.32
N LEU A 194 14.60 -9.13 3.62
CA LEU A 194 13.74 -8.15 4.27
C LEU A 194 12.55 -7.76 3.38
N SER A 195 12.78 -7.58 2.08
CA SER A 195 11.71 -7.29 1.11
C SER A 195 10.66 -8.40 1.08
N GLY A 196 11.11 -9.65 0.97
CA GLY A 196 10.23 -10.81 1.02
C GLY A 196 9.43 -10.88 2.33
N PHE A 197 10.10 -10.70 3.47
CA PHE A 197 9.47 -10.69 4.80
C PHE A 197 8.39 -9.60 4.93
N VAL A 198 8.76 -8.35 4.64
CA VAL A 198 7.88 -7.18 4.76
C VAL A 198 6.67 -7.29 3.85
N GLN A 199 6.89 -7.62 2.58
CA GLN A 199 5.82 -7.63 1.59
C GLN A 199 4.90 -8.84 1.74
N SER A 200 5.42 -10.03 2.06
CA SER A 200 4.58 -11.21 2.29
C SER A 200 3.61 -11.00 3.44
N ILE A 201 4.11 -10.56 4.60
CA ILE A 201 3.27 -10.28 5.77
C ILE A 201 2.36 -9.08 5.50
N GLY A 202 2.92 -8.02 4.93
CA GLY A 202 2.20 -6.77 4.69
C GLY A 202 1.05 -6.91 3.70
N TYR A 203 1.25 -7.56 2.57
CA TYR A 203 0.17 -7.82 1.61
C TYR A 203 -0.80 -8.88 2.10
N GLY A 204 -0.33 -9.89 2.85
CA GLY A 204 -1.22 -10.84 3.52
C GLY A 204 -2.20 -10.15 4.48
N ALA A 205 -1.69 -9.21 5.29
CA ALA A 205 -2.55 -8.39 6.14
C ALA A 205 -3.46 -7.45 5.34
N ALA A 206 -2.95 -6.83 4.28
CA ALA A 206 -3.72 -5.91 3.43
C ALA A 206 -4.90 -6.60 2.73
N ALA A 207 -4.77 -7.86 2.34
CA ALA A 207 -5.83 -8.64 1.73
C ALA A 207 -7.05 -8.82 2.66
N LEU A 208 -6.86 -8.73 3.97
CA LEU A 208 -7.95 -8.77 4.95
C LEU A 208 -8.70 -7.44 5.05
N GLY A 209 -8.16 -6.35 4.52
CA GLY A 209 -8.75 -5.01 4.63
C GLY A 209 -10.20 -4.93 4.13
N PRO A 210 -10.47 -5.26 2.86
CA PRO A 210 -11.83 -5.24 2.33
C PRO A 210 -12.81 -6.14 3.09
N LEU A 211 -12.36 -7.34 3.47
CA LEU A 211 -13.18 -8.30 4.21
C LEU A 211 -13.54 -7.79 5.61
N THR A 212 -12.56 -7.24 6.31
CA THR A 212 -12.75 -6.71 7.67
C THR A 212 -13.72 -5.53 7.66
N LEU A 213 -13.56 -4.58 6.73
CA LEU A 213 -14.46 -3.44 6.64
C LEU A 213 -15.88 -3.86 6.28
N GLY A 214 -16.04 -4.74 5.28
CA GLY A 214 -17.35 -5.27 4.91
C GLY A 214 -18.04 -5.96 6.09
N PHE A 215 -17.33 -6.83 6.80
CA PHE A 215 -17.87 -7.51 7.97
C PHE A 215 -18.31 -6.54 9.08
N ILE A 216 -17.46 -5.54 9.43
CA ILE A 216 -17.82 -4.54 10.44
C ILE A 216 -19.05 -3.74 10.00
N HIS A 217 -19.11 -3.35 8.72
CA HIS A 217 -20.25 -2.64 8.15
C HIS A 217 -21.54 -3.48 8.21
N ASP A 218 -21.47 -4.74 7.80
CA ASP A 218 -22.63 -5.65 7.79
C ASP A 218 -23.20 -5.90 9.19
N VAL A 219 -22.33 -6.02 10.20
CA VAL A 219 -22.74 -6.23 11.60
C VAL A 219 -23.30 -4.95 12.23
N THR A 220 -22.75 -3.80 11.88
CA THR A 220 -23.11 -2.51 12.54
C THR A 220 -24.15 -1.71 11.77
N GLY A 221 -24.39 -2.01 10.49
CA GLY A 221 -25.28 -1.27 9.61
C GLY A 221 -24.84 0.18 9.34
N SER A 222 -23.57 0.51 9.60
CA SER A 222 -23.06 1.90 9.54
C SER A 222 -21.59 1.96 9.17
N TRP A 223 -21.17 3.02 8.49
CA TRP A 223 -19.75 3.30 8.19
C TRP A 223 -18.98 3.91 9.35
N VAL A 224 -19.65 4.28 10.43
CA VAL A 224 -18.99 4.90 11.61
C VAL A 224 -18.00 3.92 12.25
N ALA A 225 -18.42 2.68 12.51
CA ALA A 225 -17.56 1.68 13.14
C ALA A 225 -16.36 1.27 12.26
N PRO A 226 -16.51 0.99 10.93
CA PRO A 226 -15.40 0.77 10.03
C PRO A 226 -14.38 1.92 10.00
N LEU A 227 -14.83 3.17 9.94
CA LEU A 227 -13.94 4.33 9.91
C LEU A 227 -13.19 4.52 11.24
N ILE A 228 -13.86 4.32 12.39
CA ILE A 228 -13.19 4.34 13.70
C ILE A 228 -12.15 3.23 13.80
N PHE A 229 -12.46 2.03 13.32
CA PHE A 229 -11.51 0.91 13.26
C PHE A 229 -10.27 1.28 12.45
N LEU A 230 -10.43 1.91 11.26
CA LEU A 230 -9.30 2.35 10.45
C LEU A 230 -8.47 3.42 11.15
N ILE A 231 -9.08 4.38 11.85
CA ILE A 231 -8.36 5.37 12.66
C ILE A 231 -7.51 4.64 13.72
N GLY A 232 -8.10 3.71 14.47
CA GLY A 232 -7.39 2.93 15.48
C GLY A 232 -6.21 2.16 14.89
N LEU A 233 -6.41 1.51 13.74
CA LEU A 233 -5.37 0.77 13.05
C LEU A 233 -4.23 1.69 12.57
N VAL A 234 -4.54 2.84 12.02
CA VAL A 234 -3.53 3.80 11.54
C VAL A 234 -2.69 4.33 12.69
N LEU A 235 -3.25 4.55 13.87
CA LEU A 235 -2.50 4.99 15.05
C LEU A 235 -1.43 3.97 15.49
N VAL A 236 -1.62 2.68 15.21
CA VAL A 236 -0.59 1.65 15.42
C VAL A 236 0.68 1.94 14.62
N ALA A 237 0.58 2.60 13.47
CA ALA A 237 1.74 2.99 12.66
C ALA A 237 2.64 4.06 13.32
N LEU A 238 2.23 4.67 14.43
CA LEU A 238 3.09 5.52 15.25
C LEU A 238 4.17 4.73 16.00
N ILE A 239 3.91 3.45 16.31
CA ILE A 239 4.90 2.59 17.00
C ILE A 239 6.18 2.46 16.16
N PRO A 240 6.13 2.03 14.89
CA PRO A 240 7.31 2.00 14.03
C PRO A 240 7.95 3.38 13.81
N ALA A 241 7.19 4.48 13.90
CA ALA A 241 7.76 5.81 13.75
C ALA A 241 8.86 6.10 14.81
N PHE A 242 8.67 5.66 16.05
CA PHE A 242 9.67 5.78 17.12
C PHE A 242 10.87 4.86 16.89
N VAL A 243 10.66 3.64 16.43
CA VAL A 243 11.75 2.67 16.16
C VAL A 243 12.59 3.13 14.99
N LEU A 244 11.95 3.57 13.90
CA LEU A 244 12.60 3.98 12.66
C LEU A 244 13.16 5.41 12.69
N ALA A 245 12.84 6.20 13.73
CA ALA A 245 13.42 7.51 13.96
C ALA A 245 14.96 7.44 14.11
N ARG A 246 15.51 6.32 14.57
CA ARG A 246 16.94 6.08 14.71
C ARG A 246 17.46 5.24 13.54
N PRO A 247 18.61 5.58 12.95
CA PRO A 247 19.21 4.79 11.87
C PRO A 247 19.84 3.51 12.45
N ARG A 248 19.07 2.42 12.48
CA ARG A 248 19.53 1.08 12.85
C ARG A 248 19.48 0.17 11.64
N MET A 249 20.46 -0.71 11.49
CA MET A 249 20.48 -1.72 10.44
C MET A 249 19.87 -3.03 10.96
N VAL A 250 19.25 -3.79 10.07
CA VAL A 250 18.66 -5.09 10.40
C VAL A 250 19.74 -6.07 10.84
N GLU A 251 20.93 -6.03 10.22
CA GLU A 251 22.06 -6.90 10.56
C GLU A 251 22.56 -6.68 12.00
N ASP A 252 22.44 -5.47 12.54
CA ASP A 252 22.84 -5.17 13.93
C ASP A 252 21.94 -5.94 14.92
N ASP A 253 20.67 -6.11 14.58
CA ASP A 253 19.71 -6.91 15.37
C ASP A 253 20.00 -8.42 15.24
N LEU A 254 20.37 -8.85 14.03
CA LEU A 254 20.68 -10.26 13.75
C LEU A 254 22.01 -10.72 14.37
N ALA A 255 22.95 -9.81 14.62
CA ALA A 255 24.24 -10.11 15.25
C ALA A 255 24.14 -10.28 16.78
N ARG A 256 23.05 -9.83 17.41
CA ARG A 256 22.88 -9.98 18.86
C ARG A 256 22.56 -11.43 19.20
N PRO A 257 23.35 -12.09 20.10
CA PRO A 257 22.98 -13.40 20.61
C PRO A 257 21.63 -13.30 21.31
N ALA A 258 20.80 -14.34 21.17
CA ALA A 258 19.56 -14.44 21.93
C ALA A 258 19.90 -14.32 23.43
N SER A 259 19.50 -13.24 24.06
CA SER A 259 19.53 -13.15 25.52
C SER A 259 18.59 -14.22 26.07
N ASN A 260 19.19 -15.25 26.68
CA ASN A 260 18.45 -16.27 27.46
C ASN A 260 17.62 -15.60 28.56
#